data_a671ed4ee558b165cc28eeea1947b8d7
#
_entry.id   a671ed4ee558b165cc28eeea1947b8d7
#
_cell.length_a   1.000
_cell.length_b   1.000
_cell.length_c   1.000
_cell.angle_alpha   90.00
_cell.angle_beta   90.00
_cell.angle_gamma   90.00
#
_symmetry.space_group_name_H-M   'P 1'
#
loop_
_entity.id
_entity.type
_entity.pdbx_description
1 polymer ?
#
loop_
_entity_poly.entity_id
_entity_poly.type
_entity_poly.pdbx_seq_one_letter_code
_entity_poly.pdbx_strand_id
1 'polypeptide(L)'
;MSVAISIKNAVKRYGDSTIIPDLSLDIREGEFFTLLGPSGCGKTTLLRMIAGFNSIEGGDFYFNDKRINDLDQAKRNIGMVFQNYAIFPHYTVRQNVEFGLKNRGVPAPERRAKSEEFLRLMQIENLADRK
;
A
#
# COMPACT_ATOMS: atom_id res chain seq x y z
N MET A 1 1.78 9.78 -8.88
CA MET A 1 2.98 10.45 -8.36
C MET A 1 3.75 9.48 -7.49
N SER A 2 5.02 9.22 -7.79
CA SER A 2 5.85 8.32 -7.01
C SER A 2 6.74 9.09 -6.03
N VAL A 3 7.28 8.41 -5.04
CA VAL A 3 8.23 8.98 -4.08
C VAL A 3 9.42 8.03 -3.93
N ALA A 4 10.56 8.56 -3.57
CA ALA A 4 11.69 7.76 -3.13
C ALA A 4 11.40 7.21 -1.73
N ILE A 5 11.80 5.97 -1.47
CA ILE A 5 11.65 5.33 -0.16
C ILE A 5 13.05 5.07 0.40
N SER A 6 13.33 5.58 1.58
CA SER A 6 14.58 5.31 2.29
C SER A 6 14.28 4.67 3.65
N ILE A 7 14.89 3.54 3.89
CA ILE A 7 14.77 2.79 5.15
C ILE A 7 16.17 2.67 5.74
N LYS A 8 16.32 3.12 6.98
CA LYS A 8 17.60 3.12 7.69
C LYS A 8 17.50 2.33 8.97
N ASN A 9 18.24 1.23 9.05
CA ASN A 9 18.38 0.40 10.25
C ASN A 9 17.04 -0.07 10.82
N ALA A 10 16.14 -0.54 9.95
CA ALA A 10 14.83 -1.03 10.35
C ALA A 10 14.94 -2.24 11.28
N VAL A 11 14.19 -2.19 12.38
CA VAL A 11 14.06 -3.29 13.35
C VAL A 11 12.58 -3.60 13.54
N LYS A 12 12.23 -4.88 13.45
CA LYS A 12 10.90 -5.37 13.76
C LYS A 12 10.97 -6.52 14.74
N ARG A 13 10.24 -6.37 15.85
CA ARG A 13 10.11 -7.38 16.90
C ARG A 13 8.65 -7.66 17.22
N TYR A 14 8.37 -8.90 17.55
CA TYR A 14 7.11 -9.34 18.14
C TYR A 14 7.44 -10.00 19.47
N GLY A 15 7.22 -9.30 20.59
CA GLY A 15 7.67 -9.76 21.90
C GLY A 15 9.18 -9.98 21.92
N ASP A 16 9.61 -11.19 22.25
CA ASP A 16 11.03 -11.58 22.29
C ASP A 16 11.58 -12.05 20.94
N SER A 17 10.73 -12.11 19.92
CA SER A 17 11.12 -12.58 18.58
C SER A 17 11.48 -11.41 17.67
N THR A 18 12.71 -11.39 17.16
CA THR A 18 13.17 -10.40 16.19
C THR A 18 12.99 -10.96 14.78
N ILE A 19 12.11 -10.33 14.00
CA ILE A 19 11.83 -10.72 12.62
C ILE A 19 12.78 -10.00 11.66
N ILE A 20 13.02 -8.72 11.88
CA ILE A 20 13.96 -7.91 11.12
C ILE A 20 14.95 -7.31 12.12
N PRO A 21 16.20 -7.81 12.17
CA PRO A 21 17.19 -7.33 13.14
C PRO A 21 17.83 -5.99 12.76
N ASP A 22 18.10 -5.80 11.47
CA ASP A 22 18.65 -4.57 10.91
C ASP A 22 18.52 -4.61 9.39
N LEU A 23 17.82 -3.63 8.83
CA LEU A 23 17.62 -3.53 7.38
C LEU A 23 17.73 -2.08 6.94
N SER A 24 18.59 -1.85 5.97
CA SER A 24 18.68 -0.56 5.28
C SER A 24 18.44 -0.78 3.79
N LEU A 25 17.63 0.09 3.18
CA LEU A 25 17.18 -0.06 1.81
C LEU A 25 16.82 1.30 1.24
N ASP A 26 17.22 1.55 0.00
CA ASP A 26 16.83 2.73 -0.75
C ASP A 26 16.13 2.32 -2.05
N ILE A 27 14.94 2.87 -2.28
CA ILE A 27 14.18 2.70 -3.51
C ILE A 27 14.03 4.07 -4.14
N ARG A 28 14.47 4.20 -5.38
CA ARG A 28 14.42 5.46 -6.13
C ARG A 28 12.99 5.79 -6.55
N GLU A 29 12.72 7.06 -6.70
CA GLU A 29 11.46 7.52 -7.28
C GLU A 29 11.23 6.86 -8.64
N GLY A 30 10.00 6.34 -8.87
CA GLY A 30 9.62 5.70 -10.13
C GLY A 30 10.21 4.32 -10.35
N GLU A 31 10.97 3.77 -9.41
CA GLU A 31 11.58 2.45 -9.54
C GLU A 31 10.56 1.33 -9.34
N PHE A 32 10.61 0.32 -10.21
CA PHE A 32 9.93 -0.95 -9.98
C PHE A 32 10.87 -1.85 -9.18
N PHE A 33 10.56 -2.03 -7.90
CA PHE A 33 11.41 -2.74 -6.96
C PHE A 33 10.77 -4.04 -6.49
N THR A 34 11.54 -5.11 -6.44
CA THR A 34 11.08 -6.44 -6.04
C THR A 34 11.78 -6.90 -4.75
N LEU A 35 10.98 -7.33 -3.77
CA LEU A 35 11.47 -8.03 -2.58
C LEU A 35 11.33 -9.53 -2.81
N LEU A 36 12.44 -10.24 -2.78
CA LEU A 36 12.48 -11.67 -3.03
C LEU A 36 13.03 -12.40 -1.79
N GLY A 37 12.43 -13.52 -1.48
CA GLY A 37 12.87 -14.39 -0.39
C GLY A 37 11.84 -15.46 -0.04
N PRO A 38 12.21 -16.47 0.73
CA PRO A 38 11.29 -17.53 1.16
C PRO A 38 10.21 -16.99 2.09
N SER A 39 9.14 -17.77 2.28
CA SER A 39 8.08 -17.48 3.25
C SER A 39 8.67 -17.30 4.66
N GLY A 40 8.17 -16.28 5.38
CA GLY A 40 8.60 -16.01 6.75
C GLY A 40 9.89 -15.21 6.89
N CYS A 41 10.47 -14.70 5.79
CA CYS A 41 11.68 -13.87 5.85
C CYS A 41 11.44 -12.38 6.12
N GLY A 42 10.19 -11.99 6.37
CA GLY A 42 9.83 -10.61 6.72
C GLY A 42 9.40 -9.69 5.58
N LYS A 43 9.22 -10.20 4.35
CA LYS A 43 8.78 -9.39 3.19
C LYS A 43 7.45 -8.68 3.45
N THR A 44 6.43 -9.43 3.82
CA THR A 44 5.10 -8.89 4.12
C THR A 44 5.15 -7.97 5.33
N THR A 45 5.95 -8.31 6.33
CA THR A 45 6.16 -7.49 7.53
C THR A 45 6.74 -6.13 7.15
N LEU A 46 7.77 -6.09 6.31
CA LEU A 46 8.39 -4.85 5.83
C LEU A 46 7.39 -3.99 5.05
N LEU A 47 6.62 -4.59 4.14
CA LEU A 47 5.59 -3.88 3.39
C LEU A 47 4.54 -3.27 4.31
N ARG A 48 4.13 -3.99 5.35
CA ARG A 48 3.18 -3.48 6.35
C ARG A 48 3.76 -2.36 7.21
N MET A 49 5.05 -2.38 7.49
CA MET A 49 5.74 -1.29 8.18
C MET A 49 5.76 -0.02 7.32
N ILE A 50 6.07 -0.15 6.03
CA ILE A 50 6.05 0.97 5.07
C ILE A 50 4.63 1.54 4.95
N ALA A 51 3.62 0.67 4.91
CA ALA A 51 2.22 1.06 4.79
C ALA A 51 1.62 1.64 6.07
N GLY A 52 2.22 1.41 7.23
CA GLY A 52 1.73 1.89 8.52
C GLY A 52 0.81 0.91 9.24
N PHE A 53 0.69 -0.33 8.79
CA PHE A 53 -0.11 -1.36 9.47
C PHE A 53 0.61 -2.01 10.64
N ASN A 54 1.93 -1.98 10.65
CA ASN A 54 2.76 -2.51 11.72
C ASN A 54 3.61 -1.41 12.33
N SER A 55 3.84 -1.50 13.63
CA SER A 55 4.78 -0.63 14.33
C SER A 55 6.22 -0.87 13.88
N ILE A 56 7.05 0.15 14.04
CA ILE A 56 8.48 0.12 13.75
C ILE A 56 9.22 0.23 15.08
N GLU A 57 9.90 -0.84 15.51
CA GLU A 57 10.60 -0.88 16.79
C GLU A 57 11.93 -0.14 16.73
N GLY A 58 12.56 -0.07 15.57
CA GLY A 58 13.78 0.69 15.38
C GLY A 58 13.97 1.12 13.95
N GLY A 59 14.81 2.13 13.76
CA GLY A 59 15.13 2.68 12.45
C GLY A 59 14.23 3.82 12.02
N ASP A 60 14.53 4.34 10.84
CA ASP A 60 13.86 5.51 10.27
C ASP A 60 13.39 5.21 8.85
N PHE A 61 12.12 5.50 8.59
CA PHE A 61 11.51 5.34 7.27
C PHE A 61 11.17 6.70 6.70
N TYR A 62 11.54 6.93 5.44
CA TYR A 62 11.32 8.20 4.75
C TYR A 62 10.58 8.00 3.42
N PHE A 63 9.65 8.90 3.12
CA PHE A 63 9.13 9.14 1.77
C PHE A 63 9.72 10.48 1.32
N ASN A 64 10.61 10.45 0.32
CA ASN A 64 11.50 11.57 -0.01
C ASN A 64 12.26 12.02 1.25
N ASP A 65 12.12 13.26 1.67
CA ASP A 65 12.79 13.78 2.86
C ASP A 65 11.92 13.73 4.13
N LYS A 66 10.68 13.21 4.02
CA LYS A 66 9.74 13.18 5.13
C LYS A 66 9.82 11.86 5.87
N ARG A 67 10.14 11.92 7.16
CA ARG A 67 10.06 10.75 8.05
C ARG A 67 8.60 10.34 8.28
N ILE A 68 8.31 9.06 8.05
CA ILE A 68 6.92 8.57 8.08
C ILE A 68 6.61 7.67 9.28
N ASN A 69 7.55 7.44 10.18
CA ASN A 69 7.36 6.54 11.33
C ASN A 69 6.09 6.86 12.14
N ASP A 70 5.81 8.14 12.35
CA ASP A 70 4.68 8.62 13.16
C ASP A 70 3.49 9.07 12.32
N LEU A 71 3.52 8.83 11.02
CA LEU A 71 2.46 9.22 10.11
C LEU A 71 1.40 8.11 10.03
N ASP A 72 0.14 8.48 10.23
CA ASP A 72 -0.98 7.55 10.09
C ASP A 72 -1.01 6.91 8.69
N GLN A 73 -1.39 5.65 8.62
CA GLN A 73 -1.49 4.91 7.36
C GLN A 73 -2.33 5.63 6.30
N ALA A 74 -3.45 6.25 6.70
CA ALA A 74 -4.32 6.99 5.79
C ALA A 74 -3.65 8.21 5.16
N LYS A 75 -2.63 8.76 5.82
CA LYS A 75 -1.89 9.95 5.37
C LYS A 75 -0.65 9.61 4.55
N ARG A 76 -0.27 8.35 4.46
CA ARG A 76 0.91 7.94 3.69
C ARG A 76 0.68 7.94 2.18
N ASN A 77 -0.56 8.06 1.74
CA ASN A 77 -0.96 8.16 0.33
C ASN A 77 -0.40 7.01 -0.53
N ILE A 78 -0.57 5.79 -0.05
CA ILE A 78 -0.14 4.57 -0.73
C ILE A 78 -1.32 3.74 -1.19
N GLY A 79 -1.09 2.88 -2.18
CA GLY A 79 -1.98 1.79 -2.52
C GLY A 79 -1.31 0.47 -2.19
N MET A 80 -2.07 -0.48 -1.67
CA MET A 80 -1.57 -1.82 -1.35
C MET A 80 -2.52 -2.88 -1.88
N VAL A 81 -1.96 -3.86 -2.59
CA VAL A 81 -2.71 -5.04 -3.04
C VAL A 81 -2.42 -6.17 -2.06
N PHE A 82 -3.46 -6.60 -1.35
CA PHE A 82 -3.35 -7.68 -0.37
C PHE A 82 -3.42 -9.05 -1.04
N GLN A 83 -2.80 -10.04 -0.42
CA GLN A 83 -2.78 -11.41 -0.93
C GLN A 83 -4.18 -12.03 -1.01
N ASN A 84 -5.10 -11.63 -0.16
CA ASN A 84 -6.49 -12.06 -0.14
C ASN A 84 -7.43 -11.09 -0.88
N TYR A 85 -6.85 -10.18 -1.68
CA TYR A 85 -7.53 -9.12 -2.44
C TYR A 85 -8.25 -8.07 -1.60
N ALA A 86 -8.74 -8.37 -0.40
CA ALA A 86 -9.34 -7.44 0.58
C ALA A 86 -10.44 -6.55 -0.01
N ILE A 87 -11.33 -7.12 -0.82
CA ILE A 87 -12.47 -6.39 -1.40
C ILE A 87 -13.57 -6.18 -0.36
N PHE A 88 -14.41 -5.17 -0.59
CA PHE A 88 -15.60 -4.92 0.23
C PHE A 88 -16.79 -5.72 -0.33
N PRO A 89 -17.23 -6.81 0.33
CA PRO A 89 -18.24 -7.71 -0.23
C PRO A 89 -19.64 -7.09 -0.32
N HIS A 90 -19.89 -6.03 0.46
CA HIS A 90 -21.17 -5.31 0.44
C HIS A 90 -21.23 -4.20 -0.62
N TYR A 91 -20.10 -3.91 -1.28
CA TYR A 91 -20.02 -2.95 -2.38
C TYR A 91 -20.14 -3.66 -3.72
N THR A 92 -20.60 -2.93 -4.73
CA THR A 92 -20.52 -3.38 -6.12
C THR A 92 -19.07 -3.35 -6.61
N VAL A 93 -18.81 -4.02 -7.74
CA VAL A 93 -17.49 -3.96 -8.40
C VAL A 93 -17.07 -2.50 -8.64
N ARG A 94 -17.97 -1.68 -9.18
CA ARG A 94 -17.74 -0.25 -9.41
C ARG A 94 -17.37 0.48 -8.12
N GLN A 95 -18.13 0.26 -7.06
CA GLN A 95 -17.88 0.92 -5.77
C GLN A 95 -16.54 0.53 -5.17
N ASN A 96 -16.12 -0.72 -5.35
CA ASN A 96 -14.78 -1.17 -4.94
C ASN A 96 -13.69 -0.42 -5.70
N VAL A 97 -13.83 -0.29 -7.02
CA VAL A 97 -12.86 0.44 -7.87
C VAL A 97 -12.82 1.93 -7.51
N GLU A 98 -13.97 2.53 -7.23
CA GLU A 98 -14.08 3.95 -6.89
C GLU A 98 -13.62 4.28 -5.47
N PHE A 99 -13.47 3.31 -4.59
CA PHE A 99 -13.22 3.53 -3.16
C PHE A 99 -12.02 4.43 -2.88
N GLY A 100 -10.88 4.14 -3.52
CA GLY A 100 -9.67 4.93 -3.35
C GLY A 100 -9.84 6.38 -3.83
N LEU A 101 -10.51 6.58 -4.94
CA LEU A 101 -10.80 7.90 -5.49
C LEU A 101 -11.75 8.68 -4.58
N LYS A 102 -12.77 8.00 -4.04
CA LYS A 102 -13.72 8.60 -3.09
C LYS A 102 -13.00 9.08 -1.84
N ASN A 103 -12.10 8.27 -1.28
CA ASN A 103 -11.34 8.65 -0.09
C ASN A 103 -10.39 9.82 -0.32
N ARG A 104 -9.94 10.02 -1.56
CA ARG A 104 -9.12 11.17 -1.96
C ARG A 104 -9.94 12.42 -2.30
N GLY A 105 -11.26 12.36 -2.14
CA GLY A 105 -12.14 13.49 -2.39
C GLY A 105 -12.39 13.79 -3.87
N VAL A 106 -12.14 12.84 -4.76
CA VAL A 106 -12.41 13.03 -6.20
C VAL A 106 -13.92 13.18 -6.43
N PRO A 107 -14.37 14.20 -7.16
CA PRO A 107 -15.79 14.42 -7.45
C PRO A 107 -16.44 13.23 -8.15
N ALA A 108 -17.73 12.98 -7.87
CA ALA A 108 -18.45 11.83 -8.37
C ALA A 108 -18.40 11.66 -9.90
N PRO A 109 -18.59 12.72 -10.74
CA PRO A 109 -18.51 12.56 -12.19
C PRO A 109 -17.13 12.10 -12.68
N GLU A 110 -16.06 12.67 -12.14
CA GLU A 110 -14.68 12.31 -12.48
C GLU A 110 -14.35 10.89 -11.99
N ARG A 111 -14.75 10.56 -10.76
CA ARG A 111 -14.60 9.22 -10.19
C ARG A 111 -15.28 8.16 -11.04
N ARG A 112 -16.51 8.45 -11.50
CA ARG A 112 -17.29 7.57 -12.37
C ARG A 112 -16.59 7.32 -13.70
N ALA A 113 -16.11 8.38 -14.34
CA ALA A 113 -15.40 8.29 -15.61
C ALA A 113 -14.12 7.43 -15.48
N LYS A 114 -13.35 7.64 -14.43
CA LYS A 114 -12.13 6.87 -14.18
C LYS A 114 -12.43 5.40 -13.87
N SER A 115 -13.44 5.12 -13.06
CA SER A 115 -13.81 3.73 -12.76
C SER A 115 -14.27 2.99 -14.02
N GLU A 116 -15.04 3.63 -14.89
CA GLU A 116 -15.47 3.05 -16.16
C GLU A 116 -14.28 2.75 -17.09
N GLU A 117 -13.30 3.65 -17.15
CA GLU A 117 -12.07 3.43 -17.92
C GLU A 117 -11.34 2.17 -17.43
N PHE A 118 -11.12 2.02 -16.13
CA PHE A 118 -10.43 0.85 -15.57
C PHE A 118 -11.23 -0.44 -15.70
N LEU A 119 -12.54 -0.40 -15.51
CA LEU A 119 -13.41 -1.55 -15.70
C LEU A 119 -13.35 -2.06 -17.15
N ARG A 120 -13.33 -1.14 -18.11
CA ARG A 120 -13.17 -1.46 -19.53
C ARG A 120 -11.78 -2.03 -19.84
N LEU A 121 -10.74 -1.42 -19.27
CA LEU A 121 -9.36 -1.89 -19.42
C LEU A 121 -9.22 -3.34 -18.92
N MET A 122 -9.88 -3.68 -17.84
CA MET A 122 -9.88 -5.02 -17.26
C MET A 122 -10.93 -5.95 -17.88
N GLN A 123 -11.73 -5.45 -18.83
CA GLN A 123 -12.78 -6.21 -19.52
C GLN A 123 -13.87 -6.77 -18.59
N ILE A 124 -14.21 -6.02 -17.56
CA ILE A 124 -15.25 -6.38 -16.58
C ILE A 124 -16.34 -5.31 -16.44
N GLU A 125 -16.50 -4.44 -17.42
CA GLU A 125 -17.51 -3.38 -17.40
C GLU A 125 -18.95 -3.92 -17.27
N ASN A 126 -19.22 -5.10 -17.81
CA ASN A 126 -20.52 -5.78 -17.70
C ASN A 126 -20.82 -6.28 -16.27
N LEU A 127 -19.81 -6.32 -15.40
CA LEU A 127 -19.94 -6.76 -14.01
C LEU A 127 -19.99 -5.58 -13.03
N ALA A 128 -19.94 -4.35 -13.52
CA ALA A 128 -19.77 -3.13 -12.70
C ALA A 128 -20.77 -3.01 -11.53
N ASP A 129 -22.00 -3.42 -11.74
CA ASP A 129 -23.07 -3.30 -10.74
C ASP A 129 -23.31 -4.58 -9.92
N ARG A 130 -22.48 -5.60 -10.09
CA ARG A 130 -22.51 -6.81 -9.25
C ARG A 130 -21.83 -6.59 -7.91
N LYS A 131 -22.33 -7.28 -6.88
CA LYS A 131 -21.68 -7.38 -5.57
C LYS A 131 -20.79 -8.62 -5.48
#